data_b33a204a30f8a02001e4286a08ff731a
#
_entry.id   b33a204a30f8a02001e4286a08ff731a
#
_cell.length_a   1.000
_cell.length_b   1.000
_cell.length_c   1.000
_cell.angle_alpha   90.00
_cell.angle_beta   90.00
_cell.angle_gamma   90.00
#
_symmetry.space_group_name_H-M   'P 1'
#
loop_
_entity.id
_entity.type
_entity.pdbx_description
1 polymer ?
#
loop_
_entity_poly.entity_id
_entity_poly.type
_entity_poly.pdbx_seq_one_letter_code
_entity_poly.pdbx_strand_id
1 'polypeptide(L)'
;MDILKNKIVINELFEKGKYLSNGSVMIKFLESDSNGFLFAVSSKKFKRAVDRNRIKRLMKESARKINVNNKRIAFVYIGEGLPTFEIINNSINNLLSKIWS
;
A
#
# COMPACT_ATOMS: atom_id res chain seq x y z
N MET A 1 -4.25 -12.21 5.11
CA MET A 1 -3.50 -10.95 5.04
C MET A 1 -3.75 -10.14 6.32
N ASP A 2 -2.72 -9.75 6.99
CA ASP A 2 -2.82 -9.05 8.28
C ASP A 2 -2.88 -7.54 8.06
N ILE A 3 -4.03 -6.96 8.35
CA ILE A 3 -4.23 -5.51 8.21
C ILE A 3 -3.81 -4.81 9.50
N LEU A 4 -2.97 -3.80 9.38
CA LEU A 4 -2.51 -3.02 10.53
C LEU A 4 -3.65 -2.16 11.08
N LYS A 5 -3.86 -2.23 12.40
CA LYS A 5 -4.91 -1.46 13.08
C LYS A 5 -4.38 -0.63 14.25
N ASN A 6 -3.22 -0.99 14.79
CA ASN A 6 -2.63 -0.29 15.94
C ASN A 6 -2.04 1.04 15.49
N LYS A 7 -2.53 2.14 16.05
CA LYS A 7 -2.09 3.48 15.70
C LYS A 7 -0.61 3.73 15.96
N ILE A 8 -0.08 3.15 17.01
CA ILE A 8 1.35 3.32 17.35
C ILE A 8 2.21 2.68 16.27
N VAL A 9 1.84 1.48 15.85
CA VAL A 9 2.54 0.76 14.79
C VAL A 9 2.46 1.50 13.46
N ILE A 10 1.28 2.01 13.13
CA ILE A 10 1.06 2.77 11.90
C ILE A 10 1.90 4.05 11.88
N ASN A 11 1.91 4.79 13.00
CA ASN A 11 2.71 6.01 13.12
C ASN A 11 4.20 5.71 12.97
N GLU A 12 4.68 4.65 13.59
CA GLU A 12 6.08 4.23 13.46
C GLU A 12 6.42 3.92 12.01
N LEU A 13 5.55 3.22 11.32
CA LEU A 13 5.74 2.89 9.90
C LEU A 13 5.89 4.14 9.05
N PHE A 14 5.04 5.15 9.28
CA PHE A 14 5.11 6.40 8.50
C PHE A 14 6.30 7.28 8.89
N GLU A 15 6.74 7.23 10.13
CA GLU A 15 7.90 8.02 10.57
C GLU A 15 9.24 7.39 10.21
N LYS A 16 9.37 6.08 10.39
CA LYS A 16 10.65 5.38 10.26
C LYS A 16 10.76 4.53 9.01
N GLY A 17 9.65 4.27 8.35
CA GLY A 17 9.63 3.42 7.17
C GLY A 17 10.38 4.01 5.99
N LYS A 18 10.95 3.14 5.18
CA LYS A 18 11.56 3.53 3.92
C LYS A 18 10.48 3.81 2.88
N TYR A 19 10.78 4.69 1.96
CA TYR A 19 9.83 5.17 0.97
C TYR A 19 10.24 4.76 -0.45
N LEU A 20 9.26 4.26 -1.22
CA LEU A 20 9.40 4.02 -2.64
C LEU A 20 8.11 4.40 -3.34
N SER A 21 8.19 4.85 -4.58
CA SER A 21 7.00 5.10 -5.38
C SER A 21 7.22 4.63 -6.81
N ASN A 22 6.11 4.27 -7.45
CA ASN A 22 6.09 3.88 -8.85
C ASN A 22 4.72 4.20 -9.43
N GLY A 23 4.69 5.11 -10.40
CA GLY A 23 3.43 5.48 -11.04
C GLY A 23 2.41 6.00 -10.04
N SER A 24 1.32 5.28 -9.90
CA SER A 24 0.18 5.71 -9.10
C SER A 24 0.18 5.22 -7.65
N VAL A 25 1.20 4.45 -7.25
CA VAL A 25 1.27 3.89 -5.90
C VAL A 25 2.58 4.26 -5.22
N MET A 26 2.46 4.65 -3.97
CA MET A 26 3.59 4.88 -3.08
C MET A 26 3.53 3.83 -1.98
N ILE A 27 4.69 3.34 -1.54
CA ILE A 27 4.74 2.48 -0.36
C ILE A 27 5.71 3.05 0.68
N LYS A 28 5.39 2.78 1.94
CA LYS A 28 6.33 2.89 3.04
C LYS A 28 6.45 1.52 3.67
N PHE A 29 7.68 1.11 3.97
CA PHE A 29 7.89 -0.23 4.52
C PHE A 29 8.96 -0.23 5.60
N LEU A 30 8.81 -1.19 6.51
CA LEU A 30 9.71 -1.34 7.66
C LEU A 30 9.87 -2.82 7.95
N GLU A 31 11.09 -3.25 8.23
CA GLU A 31 11.36 -4.62 8.66
C GLU A 31 10.70 -4.87 10.01
N SER A 32 10.12 -6.06 10.18
CA SER A 32 9.39 -6.42 11.38
C SER A 32 9.46 -7.91 11.62
N ASP A 33 9.08 -8.33 12.82
CA ASP A 33 8.97 -9.75 13.16
C ASP A 33 7.75 -10.41 12.53
N SER A 34 6.81 -9.61 12.05
CA SER A 34 5.56 -10.11 11.47
C SER A 34 5.14 -9.23 10.31
N ASN A 35 4.29 -9.78 9.46
CA ASN A 35 3.71 -9.04 8.35
C ASN A 35 2.58 -8.13 8.82
N GLY A 36 2.41 -7.01 8.16
CA GLY A 36 1.27 -6.14 8.39
C GLY A 36 1.09 -5.21 7.19
N PHE A 37 -0.17 -4.96 6.84
CA PHE A 37 -0.49 -4.17 5.65
C PHE A 37 -1.47 -3.06 5.96
N LEU A 38 -1.28 -1.92 5.32
CA LEU A 38 -2.19 -0.79 5.40
C LEU A 38 -2.44 -0.29 3.99
N PHE A 39 -3.69 0.07 3.69
CA PHE A 39 -4.07 0.61 2.39
C PHE A 39 -4.74 1.95 2.60
N ALA A 40 -4.24 2.99 1.96
CA ALA A 40 -4.71 4.34 2.15
C ALA A 40 -4.98 5.06 0.83
N VAL A 41 -6.02 5.88 0.82
CA VAL A 41 -6.38 6.73 -0.31
C VAL A 41 -6.80 8.09 0.24
N SER A 42 -6.30 9.16 -0.37
CA SER A 42 -6.58 10.53 0.09
C SER A 42 -8.06 10.89 0.00
N SER A 43 -8.64 11.34 1.11
CA SER A 43 -10.01 11.83 1.12
C SER A 43 -10.13 13.21 0.44
N LYS A 44 -9.03 13.92 0.29
CA LYS A 44 -9.02 15.19 -0.44
C LYS A 44 -9.14 15.00 -1.95
N LYS A 45 -8.47 13.97 -2.48
CA LYS A 45 -8.53 13.65 -3.91
C LYS A 45 -9.78 12.89 -4.28
N PHE A 46 -10.23 11.98 -3.42
CA PHE A 46 -11.39 11.12 -3.66
C PHE A 46 -12.37 11.31 -2.52
N LYS A 47 -13.29 12.25 -2.70
CA LYS A 47 -14.24 12.61 -1.66
C LYS A 47 -15.29 11.54 -1.38
N ARG A 48 -15.61 10.72 -2.37
CA ARG A 48 -16.60 9.67 -2.22
C ARG A 48 -15.98 8.44 -1.59
N ALA A 49 -16.59 7.96 -0.52
CA ALA A 49 -16.11 6.76 0.17
C ALA A 49 -16.12 5.52 -0.74
N VAL A 50 -17.09 5.43 -1.64
CA VAL A 50 -17.19 4.29 -2.56
C VAL A 50 -15.97 4.23 -3.49
N ASP A 51 -15.47 5.37 -3.93
CA ASP A 51 -14.28 5.43 -4.78
C ASP A 51 -13.02 5.04 -4.01
N ARG A 52 -12.88 5.56 -2.78
CA ARG A 52 -11.74 5.20 -1.93
C ARG A 52 -11.72 3.69 -1.63
N ASN A 53 -12.88 3.13 -1.32
CA ASN A 53 -12.98 1.71 -1.00
C ASN A 53 -12.65 0.83 -2.20
N ARG A 54 -13.07 1.26 -3.39
CA ARG A 54 -12.76 0.56 -4.62
C ARG A 54 -11.25 0.52 -4.88
N ILE A 55 -10.57 1.65 -4.71
CA ILE A 55 -9.12 1.74 -4.90
C ILE A 55 -8.39 0.87 -3.88
N LYS A 56 -8.80 0.93 -2.62
CA LYS A 56 -8.22 0.09 -1.58
C LYS A 56 -8.36 -1.40 -1.89
N ARG A 57 -9.52 -1.80 -2.40
CA ARG A 57 -9.77 -3.19 -2.78
C ARG A 57 -8.84 -3.64 -3.90
N LEU A 58 -8.63 -2.79 -4.91
CA LEU A 58 -7.74 -3.10 -6.01
C LEU A 58 -6.29 -3.27 -5.53
N MET A 59 -5.84 -2.39 -4.65
CA MET A 59 -4.51 -2.51 -4.06
C MET A 59 -4.37 -3.78 -3.23
N LYS A 60 -5.39 -4.11 -2.45
CA LYS A 60 -5.41 -5.30 -1.61
C LYS A 60 -5.35 -6.58 -2.46
N GLU A 61 -6.10 -6.64 -3.54
CA GLU A 61 -6.08 -7.79 -4.45
C GLU A 61 -4.71 -7.98 -5.10
N SER A 62 -4.07 -6.90 -5.50
CA SER A 62 -2.74 -6.97 -6.08
C SER A 62 -1.71 -7.43 -5.05
N ALA A 63 -1.76 -6.88 -3.84
CA ALA A 63 -0.80 -7.23 -2.79
C ALA A 63 -0.97 -8.66 -2.29
N ARG A 64 -2.20 -9.18 -2.31
CA ARG A 64 -2.48 -10.55 -1.83
C ARG A 64 -1.73 -11.62 -2.60
N LYS A 65 -1.44 -11.39 -3.86
CA LYS A 65 -0.79 -12.37 -4.73
C LYS A 65 0.71 -12.50 -4.47
N ILE A 66 1.27 -11.60 -3.69
CA ILE A 66 2.72 -11.53 -3.47
C ILE A 66 3.03 -11.92 -2.04
N ASN A 67 3.96 -12.85 -1.89
CA ASN A 67 4.44 -13.25 -0.58
C ASN A 67 5.47 -12.25 -0.09
N VAL A 68 5.13 -11.56 0.99
CA VAL A 68 6.05 -10.65 1.68
C VAL A 68 6.26 -11.18 3.08
N ASN A 69 7.52 -11.33 3.48
CA ASN A 69 7.86 -11.88 4.79
C ASN A 69 8.51 -10.82 5.67
N ASN A 70 8.03 -10.75 6.92
CA ASN A 70 8.65 -9.93 7.97
C ASN A 70 8.75 -8.46 7.60
N LYS A 71 7.68 -7.92 7.01
CA LYS A 71 7.61 -6.50 6.65
C LYS A 71 6.25 -5.91 6.98
N ARG A 72 6.27 -4.68 7.46
CA ARG A 72 5.06 -3.85 7.56
C ARG A 72 5.09 -2.88 6.39
N ILE A 73 4.02 -2.88 5.59
CA ILE A 73 3.96 -2.09 4.37
C ILE A 73 2.67 -1.28 4.30
N ALA A 74 2.80 0.03 4.08
CA ALA A 74 1.66 0.89 3.78
C ALA A 74 1.64 1.18 2.28
N PHE A 75 0.51 0.88 1.65
CA PHE A 75 0.27 1.17 0.24
C PHE A 75 -0.62 2.41 0.17
N VAL A 76 -0.15 3.44 -0.52
CA VAL A 76 -0.88 4.69 -0.66
C VAL A 76 -1.09 4.99 -2.15
N TYR A 77 -2.34 5.19 -2.54
CA TYR A 77 -2.65 5.57 -3.92
C TYR A 77 -2.39 7.07 -4.09
N ILE A 78 -1.56 7.42 -5.07
CA ILE A 78 -1.17 8.80 -5.35
C ILE A 78 -1.56 9.27 -6.75
N GLY A 79 -2.30 8.45 -7.50
CA GLY A 79 -2.75 8.80 -8.84
C GLY A 79 -3.88 9.83 -8.83
N GLU A 80 -4.18 10.40 -10.00
CA GLU A 80 -5.16 11.47 -10.13
C GLU A 80 -6.57 10.99 -10.43
N GLY A 81 -6.74 9.88 -11.10
CA GLY A 81 -8.07 9.36 -11.47
C GLY A 81 -8.34 7.99 -10.89
N LEU A 82 -9.53 7.46 -11.17
CA LEU A 82 -9.85 6.10 -10.76
C LEU A 82 -9.02 5.12 -11.59
N PRO A 83 -8.24 4.26 -10.92
CA PRO A 83 -7.36 3.35 -11.63
C PRO A 83 -8.07 2.08 -12.07
N THR A 84 -7.45 1.37 -13.01
CA THR A 84 -7.79 -0.02 -13.30
C THR A 84 -6.94 -0.93 -12.43
N PHE A 85 -7.35 -2.19 -12.29
CA PHE A 85 -6.56 -3.17 -11.57
C PHE A 85 -5.16 -3.33 -12.20
N GLU A 86 -5.08 -3.31 -13.53
CA GLU A 86 -3.82 -3.47 -14.23
C GLU A 86 -2.81 -2.38 -13.87
N ILE A 87 -3.25 -1.14 -13.82
CA ILE A 87 -2.39 -0.01 -13.45
C ILE A 87 -1.84 -0.19 -12.04
N ILE A 88 -2.71 -0.51 -11.09
CA ILE A 88 -2.31 -0.73 -9.70
C ILE A 88 -1.39 -1.95 -9.59
N ASN A 89 -1.74 -3.03 -10.26
CA ASN A 89 -0.99 -4.27 -10.19
C ASN A 89 0.44 -4.09 -10.72
N ASN A 90 0.60 -3.37 -11.81
CA ASN A 90 1.92 -3.09 -12.36
C ASN A 90 2.77 -2.27 -11.40
N SER A 91 2.18 -1.23 -10.79
CA SER A 91 2.88 -0.39 -9.82
C SER A 91 3.31 -1.19 -8.58
N ILE A 92 2.40 -1.97 -8.02
CA ILE A 92 2.68 -2.74 -6.81
C ILE A 92 3.73 -3.84 -7.08
N ASN A 93 3.60 -4.57 -8.18
CA ASN A 93 4.57 -5.59 -8.52
C ASN A 93 5.98 -5.02 -8.69
N ASN A 94 6.09 -3.88 -9.34
CA ASN A 94 7.37 -3.20 -9.51
C ASN A 94 7.96 -2.78 -8.16
N LEU A 95 7.14 -2.19 -7.29
CA LEU A 95 7.59 -1.74 -5.98
C LEU A 95 8.04 -2.90 -5.10
N LEU A 96 7.25 -3.96 -5.03
CA LEU A 96 7.57 -5.10 -4.17
C LEU A 96 8.80 -5.86 -4.66
N SER A 97 9.03 -5.90 -5.96
CA SER A 97 10.24 -6.54 -6.49
C SER A 97 11.51 -5.82 -6.04
N LYS A 98 11.44 -4.52 -5.81
CA LYS A 98 12.60 -3.73 -5.36
C LYS A 98 12.95 -3.94 -3.90
N ILE A 99 11.97 -4.28 -3.07
CA ILE A 99 12.22 -4.46 -1.63
C ILE A 99 12.58 -5.89 -1.27
N TRP A 100 12.56 -6.79 -2.24
CA TRP A 100 12.87 -8.20 -2.04
C TRP A 100 14.32 -8.57 -2.30
N SER A 101 15.05 -7.68 -2.83
CA SER A 101 16.47 -7.93 -3.11
C SER A 101 17.34 -7.78 -1.87
#